data_f04a8c91f5308f21826ec185ccf99ab6
#
_entry.id   f04a8c91f5308f21826ec185ccf99ab6
#
_cell.length_a   1.000
_cell.length_b   1.000
_cell.length_c   1.000
_cell.angle_alpha   90.00
_cell.angle_beta   90.00
_cell.angle_gamma   90.00
#
_symmetry.space_group_name_H-M   'P 1'
#
loop_
_entity.id
_entity.type
_entity.pdbx_description
1 polymer ?
#
loop_
_entity_poly.entity_id
_entity_poly.type
_entity_poly.pdbx_seq_one_letter_code
_entity_poly.pdbx_strand_id
1 'polypeptide(L)'
;VTGWARLAEPLAWGLAAAIGALMVAAAVSGDSSAVGVGVIGLLAIAGWLAWRRQPQRLLIAALYFLAPIDVSKALIAPLDRFYSPGLYLSAGNVVLLMLAALWVGRRLLIERRALPFTRLDALAGVYFAWMFARSLGSLQGLLAPASAVQYGLAVLAFYVASHVLESQADLRLALRAVVLGVAAELLWVAAQMATHTALALPGAKVIATGETLFFGGAGEAFRPQGFFIHPNSLADHMTLVIPPAFALVLLGRRRLAASVWWTAAAVLAAATGMLLLTLSRGGWAAAVLGGAWVVWRHLRHGLLTRRHIGQMAVAGTFALVAVVSVYPQLLLRLTAPDDRSTESRLLLTDQAFTIIKAHPWVGVGYGGYNRAAYEYIAPAFANVSQEYQEALLQLVVHNHYLLVAAELGVPAMLFFAWLLLRLVLQPRPWAAWRDPTAFAMAAGLSGALVTQVLFLASDNFYADIRLFMIWLTAGTLQALCLMKRRAEADQAALPIAADAATPEPWRAAA
;
A
#
# COMPACT_ATOMS: atom_id res chain seq x y z
N VAL A 1 -12.97 -36.42 -20.38
CA VAL A 1 -13.46 -35.11 -19.92
C VAL A 1 -14.83 -34.89 -20.51
N THR A 2 -15.83 -35.01 -19.69
CA THR A 2 -17.25 -35.11 -19.94
C THR A 2 -17.83 -33.92 -20.69
N GLY A 3 -18.88 -34.13 -21.52
CA GLY A 3 -19.54 -33.11 -22.36
C GLY A 3 -20.00 -31.84 -21.61
N TRP A 4 -20.21 -31.92 -20.29
CA TRP A 4 -20.52 -30.79 -19.41
C TRP A 4 -19.45 -29.68 -19.42
N ALA A 5 -18.15 -29.99 -19.56
CA ALA A 5 -17.08 -28.99 -19.61
C ALA A 5 -17.14 -28.12 -20.88
N ARG A 6 -17.70 -28.65 -21.98
CA ARG A 6 -17.85 -27.90 -23.25
C ARG A 6 -19.09 -26.98 -23.23
N LEU A 7 -20.10 -27.29 -22.46
CA LEU A 7 -21.33 -26.47 -22.34
C LEU A 7 -21.23 -25.38 -21.27
N ALA A 8 -20.32 -25.53 -20.33
CA ALA A 8 -20.22 -24.61 -19.20
C ALA A 8 -19.84 -23.17 -19.61
N GLU A 9 -18.97 -22.99 -20.61
CA GLU A 9 -18.56 -21.66 -21.08
C GLU A 9 -19.67 -20.94 -21.87
N PRO A 10 -20.36 -21.61 -22.87
CA PRO A 10 -21.51 -20.98 -23.51
C PRO A 10 -22.66 -20.65 -22.55
N LEU A 11 -22.93 -21.52 -21.58
CA LEU A 11 -23.96 -21.25 -20.55
C LEU A 11 -23.61 -20.05 -19.67
N ALA A 12 -22.33 -19.88 -19.30
CA ALA A 12 -21.90 -18.73 -18.53
C ALA A 12 -22.05 -17.42 -19.32
N TRP A 13 -21.73 -17.41 -20.62
CA TRP A 13 -21.97 -16.25 -21.49
C TRP A 13 -23.44 -15.96 -21.70
N GLY A 14 -24.28 -16.98 -21.85
CA GLY A 14 -25.73 -16.83 -21.93
C GLY A 14 -26.33 -16.24 -20.66
N LEU A 15 -25.86 -16.70 -19.49
CA LEU A 15 -26.27 -16.15 -18.19
C LEU A 15 -25.79 -14.71 -18.00
N ALA A 16 -24.55 -14.39 -18.41
CA ALA A 16 -24.03 -13.04 -18.38
C ALA A 16 -24.86 -12.07 -19.24
N ALA A 17 -25.27 -12.49 -20.44
CA ALA A 17 -26.13 -11.72 -21.31
C ALA A 17 -27.52 -11.49 -20.70
N ALA A 18 -28.13 -12.52 -20.08
CA ALA A 18 -29.41 -12.42 -19.40
C ALA A 18 -29.34 -11.47 -18.18
N ILE A 19 -28.29 -11.55 -17.38
CA ILE A 19 -28.06 -10.63 -16.25
C ILE A 19 -27.86 -9.20 -16.77
N GLY A 20 -27.10 -9.00 -17.85
CA GLY A 20 -26.91 -7.69 -18.48
C GLY A 20 -28.24 -7.06 -18.94
N ALA A 21 -29.13 -7.86 -19.57
CA ALA A 21 -30.46 -7.40 -19.99
C ALA A 21 -31.35 -7.01 -18.77
N LEU A 22 -31.32 -7.81 -17.70
CA LEU A 22 -32.04 -7.51 -16.45
C LEU A 22 -31.50 -6.23 -15.78
N MET A 23 -30.19 -6.01 -15.81
CA MET A 23 -29.59 -4.76 -15.30
C MET A 23 -30.05 -3.54 -16.06
N VAL A 24 -30.13 -3.62 -17.39
CA VAL A 24 -30.63 -2.51 -18.22
C VAL A 24 -32.10 -2.24 -17.87
N ALA A 25 -32.93 -3.25 -17.73
CA ALA A 25 -34.32 -3.11 -17.31
C ALA A 25 -34.45 -2.50 -15.91
N ALA A 26 -33.65 -2.95 -14.95
CA ALA A 26 -33.61 -2.40 -13.59
C ALA A 26 -33.11 -0.94 -13.55
N ALA A 27 -32.11 -0.59 -14.36
CA ALA A 27 -31.63 0.81 -14.48
C ALA A 27 -32.72 1.74 -15.06
N VAL A 28 -33.49 1.25 -16.04
CA VAL A 28 -34.62 1.99 -16.61
C VAL A 28 -35.75 2.17 -15.59
N SER A 29 -35.98 1.19 -14.72
CA SER A 29 -36.99 1.26 -13.65
C SER A 29 -36.54 2.04 -12.41
N GLY A 30 -35.25 2.46 -12.33
CA GLY A 30 -34.69 3.17 -11.19
C GLY A 30 -34.33 2.27 -9.99
N ASP A 31 -34.32 0.95 -10.15
CA ASP A 31 -33.96 0.01 -9.09
C ASP A 31 -32.43 -0.17 -9.01
N SER A 32 -31.79 0.66 -8.16
CA SER A 32 -30.35 0.63 -7.93
C SER A 32 -29.87 -0.67 -7.26
N SER A 33 -30.72 -1.35 -6.48
CA SER A 33 -30.36 -2.59 -5.79
C SER A 33 -30.25 -3.75 -6.79
N ALA A 34 -31.18 -3.84 -7.73
CA ALA A 34 -31.14 -4.84 -8.80
C ALA A 34 -29.96 -4.63 -9.76
N VAL A 35 -29.59 -3.38 -10.05
CA VAL A 35 -28.36 -3.05 -10.82
C VAL A 35 -27.12 -3.53 -10.06
N GLY A 36 -27.03 -3.27 -8.75
CA GLY A 36 -25.92 -3.72 -7.91
C GLY A 36 -25.77 -5.24 -7.88
N VAL A 37 -26.88 -5.97 -7.71
CA VAL A 37 -26.89 -7.45 -7.74
C VAL A 37 -26.45 -7.96 -9.12
N GLY A 38 -26.88 -7.32 -10.20
CA GLY A 38 -26.48 -7.68 -11.57
C GLY A 38 -24.97 -7.48 -11.80
N VAL A 39 -24.38 -6.38 -11.33
CA VAL A 39 -22.93 -6.15 -11.40
C VAL A 39 -22.17 -7.25 -10.67
N ILE A 40 -22.59 -7.59 -9.44
CA ILE A 40 -21.98 -8.66 -8.65
C ILE A 40 -22.09 -10.00 -9.41
N GLY A 41 -23.23 -10.29 -10.00
CA GLY A 41 -23.44 -11.51 -10.80
C GLY A 41 -22.51 -11.60 -12.02
N LEU A 42 -22.36 -10.52 -12.77
CA LEU A 42 -21.42 -10.45 -13.91
C LEU A 42 -19.97 -10.61 -13.48
N LEU A 43 -19.57 -9.97 -12.40
CA LEU A 43 -18.22 -10.11 -11.84
C LEU A 43 -17.97 -11.53 -11.34
N ALA A 44 -18.96 -12.18 -10.73
CA ALA A 44 -18.88 -13.58 -10.31
C ALA A 44 -18.69 -14.54 -11.49
N ILE A 45 -19.43 -14.34 -12.60
CA ILE A 45 -19.30 -15.14 -13.82
C ILE A 45 -17.92 -14.93 -14.47
N ALA A 46 -17.49 -13.67 -14.62
CA ALA A 46 -16.17 -13.36 -15.17
C ALA A 46 -15.05 -13.95 -14.30
N GLY A 47 -15.18 -13.84 -12.99
CA GLY A 47 -14.29 -14.45 -12.01
C GLY A 47 -14.24 -15.97 -12.11
N TRP A 48 -15.40 -16.62 -12.26
CA TRP A 48 -15.48 -18.08 -12.42
C TRP A 48 -14.84 -18.57 -13.73
N LEU A 49 -15.05 -17.86 -14.85
CA LEU A 49 -14.41 -18.16 -16.13
C LEU A 49 -12.87 -18.00 -16.06
N ALA A 50 -12.40 -16.93 -15.43
CA ALA A 50 -10.99 -16.71 -15.22
C ALA A 50 -10.37 -17.73 -14.24
N TRP A 51 -11.10 -18.08 -13.17
CA TRP A 51 -10.70 -19.09 -12.20
C TRP A 51 -10.48 -20.47 -12.84
N ARG A 52 -11.37 -20.91 -13.72
CA ARG A 52 -11.23 -22.21 -14.40
C ARG A 52 -9.97 -22.31 -15.25
N ARG A 53 -9.50 -21.17 -15.79
CA ARG A 53 -8.32 -21.12 -16.66
C ARG A 53 -7.02 -20.89 -15.91
N GLN A 54 -6.98 -19.92 -15.02
CA GLN A 54 -5.78 -19.49 -14.31
C GLN A 54 -6.09 -18.92 -12.92
N PRO A 55 -6.45 -19.76 -11.93
CA PRO A 55 -6.92 -19.29 -10.62
C PRO A 55 -5.87 -18.44 -9.88
N GLN A 56 -4.60 -18.80 -9.96
CA GLN A 56 -3.54 -18.06 -9.29
C GLN A 56 -3.41 -16.63 -9.84
N ARG A 57 -3.49 -16.44 -11.15
CA ARG A 57 -3.44 -15.11 -11.77
C ARG A 57 -4.65 -14.26 -11.44
N LEU A 58 -5.84 -14.87 -11.39
CA LEU A 58 -7.03 -14.16 -10.94
C LEU A 58 -6.86 -13.64 -9.52
N LEU A 59 -6.38 -14.49 -8.61
CA LEU A 59 -6.16 -14.09 -7.21
C LEU A 59 -5.05 -13.04 -7.06
N ILE A 60 -3.99 -13.09 -7.87
CA ILE A 60 -2.99 -12.01 -7.91
C ILE A 60 -3.65 -10.69 -8.31
N ALA A 61 -4.41 -10.67 -9.42
CA ALA A 61 -5.08 -9.45 -9.86
C ALA A 61 -6.08 -8.93 -8.81
N ALA A 62 -6.89 -9.83 -8.23
CA ALA A 62 -7.85 -9.48 -7.19
C ALA A 62 -7.16 -8.93 -5.93
N LEU A 63 -6.04 -9.50 -5.49
CA LEU A 63 -5.28 -9.03 -4.33
C LEU A 63 -4.83 -7.58 -4.51
N TYR A 64 -4.21 -7.26 -5.65
CA TYR A 64 -3.70 -5.91 -5.91
C TYR A 64 -4.80 -4.88 -6.20
N PHE A 65 -5.92 -5.30 -6.75
CA PHE A 65 -7.08 -4.44 -6.95
C PHE A 65 -7.82 -4.14 -5.64
N LEU A 66 -8.00 -5.15 -4.79
CA LEU A 66 -8.76 -5.02 -3.54
C LEU A 66 -7.92 -4.52 -2.36
N ALA A 67 -6.58 -4.46 -2.51
CA ALA A 67 -5.69 -4.03 -1.43
C ALA A 67 -6.05 -2.66 -0.82
N PRO A 68 -6.45 -1.62 -1.58
CA PRO A 68 -6.82 -0.33 -1.04
C PRO A 68 -8.30 -0.25 -0.59
N ILE A 69 -9.11 -1.27 -0.82
CA ILE A 69 -10.55 -1.23 -0.54
C ILE A 69 -10.82 -1.67 0.89
N ASP A 70 -11.11 -0.72 1.78
CA ASP A 70 -11.39 -0.96 3.21
C ASP A 70 -12.84 -1.38 3.46
N VAL A 71 -13.26 -2.45 2.79
CA VAL A 71 -14.51 -3.15 3.10
C VAL A 71 -14.15 -4.35 3.96
N SER A 72 -14.50 -4.31 5.24
CA SER A 72 -14.09 -5.33 6.20
C SER A 72 -15.20 -5.67 7.20
N LYS A 73 -15.25 -6.94 7.60
CA LYS A 73 -16.11 -7.42 8.67
C LYS A 73 -15.27 -7.65 9.94
N ALA A 74 -15.70 -7.08 11.06
CA ALA A 74 -15.11 -7.39 12.34
C ALA A 74 -15.43 -8.84 12.72
N LEU A 75 -14.39 -9.62 13.00
CA LEU A 75 -14.50 -10.95 13.60
C LEU A 75 -14.41 -10.85 15.13
N ILE A 76 -13.52 -9.99 15.60
CA ILE A 76 -13.37 -9.63 17.01
C ILE A 76 -13.31 -8.10 17.02
N ALA A 77 -14.40 -7.48 17.44
CA ALA A 77 -14.49 -6.03 17.57
C ALA A 77 -14.25 -5.62 19.03
N PRO A 78 -13.60 -4.48 19.28
CA PRO A 78 -13.59 -3.88 20.59
C PRO A 78 -15.01 -3.44 20.98
N LEU A 79 -15.28 -3.49 22.26
CA LEU A 79 -16.56 -3.01 22.83
C LEU A 79 -16.64 -1.48 22.80
N ASP A 80 -15.50 -0.80 22.73
CA ASP A 80 -15.37 0.64 22.78
C ASP A 80 -15.16 1.24 21.37
N ARG A 81 -15.69 2.44 21.16
CA ARG A 81 -15.73 3.13 19.86
C ARG A 81 -14.39 3.67 19.36
N PHE A 82 -13.32 3.53 20.12
CA PHE A 82 -12.04 4.19 19.82
C PHE A 82 -10.97 3.18 19.43
N TYR A 83 -10.19 3.50 18.44
CA TYR A 83 -8.93 2.93 17.89
C TYR A 83 -8.42 1.62 18.55
N SER A 84 -9.32 0.86 19.13
CA SER A 84 -8.99 -0.40 19.78
C SER A 84 -8.63 -1.41 18.71
N PRO A 85 -7.55 -2.12 18.92
CA PRO A 85 -7.18 -3.22 18.07
C PRO A 85 -8.29 -4.28 18.05
N GLY A 86 -8.52 -4.85 16.88
CA GLY A 86 -9.47 -5.93 16.67
C GLY A 86 -8.98 -6.81 15.52
N LEU A 87 -9.73 -7.85 15.22
CA LEU A 87 -9.51 -8.67 14.04
C LEU A 87 -10.60 -8.39 13.02
N TYR A 88 -10.19 -7.86 11.87
CA TYR A 88 -11.06 -7.51 10.77
C TYR A 88 -10.67 -8.29 9.52
N LEU A 89 -11.63 -8.91 8.90
CA LEU A 89 -11.40 -9.63 7.66
C LEU A 89 -11.86 -8.77 6.48
N SER A 90 -10.91 -8.18 5.76
CA SER A 90 -11.18 -7.43 4.52
C SER A 90 -11.26 -8.36 3.31
N ALA A 91 -11.86 -7.86 2.22
CA ALA A 91 -11.87 -8.59 0.95
C ALA A 91 -10.43 -8.92 0.47
N GLY A 92 -9.49 -7.99 0.63
CA GLY A 92 -8.07 -8.21 0.34
C GLY A 92 -7.46 -9.34 1.19
N ASN A 93 -7.79 -9.41 2.49
CA ASN A 93 -7.32 -10.48 3.37
C ASN A 93 -7.85 -11.86 2.96
N VAL A 94 -9.12 -11.96 2.56
CA VAL A 94 -9.71 -13.21 2.06
C VAL A 94 -8.97 -13.69 0.81
N VAL A 95 -8.77 -12.80 -0.16
CA VAL A 95 -8.04 -13.12 -1.39
C VAL A 95 -6.58 -13.50 -1.09
N LEU A 96 -5.92 -12.82 -0.16
CA LEU A 96 -4.57 -13.19 0.28
C LEU A 96 -4.52 -14.61 0.83
N LEU A 97 -5.44 -14.97 1.72
CA LEU A 97 -5.48 -16.31 2.32
C LEU A 97 -5.77 -17.39 1.27
N MET A 98 -6.70 -17.12 0.33
CA MET A 98 -6.97 -18.02 -0.79
C MET A 98 -5.74 -18.20 -1.70
N LEU A 99 -5.05 -17.09 -2.03
CA LEU A 99 -3.84 -17.13 -2.84
C LEU A 99 -2.71 -17.89 -2.13
N ALA A 100 -2.51 -17.62 -0.84
CA ALA A 100 -1.54 -18.32 -0.02
C ALA A 100 -1.83 -19.83 0.04
N ALA A 101 -3.07 -20.23 0.32
CA ALA A 101 -3.48 -21.62 0.40
C ALA A 101 -3.28 -22.33 -0.95
N LEU A 102 -3.71 -21.70 -2.06
CA LEU A 102 -3.55 -22.27 -3.40
C LEU A 102 -2.07 -22.43 -3.76
N TRP A 103 -1.26 -21.41 -3.53
CA TRP A 103 0.17 -21.43 -3.87
C TRP A 103 0.94 -22.42 -3.00
N VAL A 104 0.72 -22.42 -1.68
CA VAL A 104 1.35 -23.38 -0.75
C VAL A 104 0.93 -24.80 -1.09
N GLY A 105 -0.37 -25.04 -1.28
CA GLY A 105 -0.90 -26.36 -1.65
C GLY A 105 -0.29 -26.87 -2.96
N ARG A 106 -0.27 -26.04 -4.00
CA ARG A 106 0.39 -26.39 -5.28
C ARG A 106 1.87 -26.74 -5.07
N ARG A 107 2.61 -25.90 -4.34
CA ARG A 107 4.05 -26.04 -4.17
C ARG A 107 4.42 -27.30 -3.36
N LEU A 108 3.71 -27.55 -2.26
CA LEU A 108 4.01 -28.68 -1.37
C LEU A 108 3.43 -30.00 -1.88
N LEU A 109 2.17 -30.01 -2.37
CA LEU A 109 1.44 -31.23 -2.69
C LEU A 109 1.62 -31.66 -4.15
N ILE A 110 1.70 -30.71 -5.09
CA ILE A 110 1.79 -30.99 -6.52
C ILE A 110 3.26 -30.96 -6.98
N GLU A 111 3.96 -29.86 -6.73
CA GLU A 111 5.35 -29.66 -7.19
C GLU A 111 6.37 -30.34 -6.27
N ARG A 112 5.97 -30.73 -5.05
CA ARG A 112 6.81 -31.34 -4.02
C ARG A 112 8.08 -30.56 -3.72
N ARG A 113 7.97 -29.22 -3.74
CA ARG A 113 9.07 -28.29 -3.48
C ARG A 113 8.87 -27.61 -2.13
N ALA A 114 10.00 -27.38 -1.41
CA ALA A 114 9.98 -26.60 -0.19
C ALA A 114 9.54 -25.14 -0.45
N LEU A 115 8.96 -24.53 0.56
CA LEU A 115 8.62 -23.12 0.51
C LEU A 115 9.92 -22.29 0.47
N PRO A 116 10.02 -21.30 -0.43
CA PRO A 116 11.19 -20.44 -0.49
C PRO A 116 11.26 -19.55 0.75
N PHE A 117 12.46 -19.26 1.20
CA PHE A 117 12.67 -18.45 2.38
C PHE A 117 13.92 -17.57 2.23
N THR A 118 13.78 -16.29 2.52
CA THR A 118 14.86 -15.32 2.43
C THR A 118 15.22 -14.74 3.80
N ARG A 119 16.35 -14.05 3.88
CA ARG A 119 16.73 -13.33 5.12
C ARG A 119 15.70 -12.24 5.51
N LEU A 120 15.06 -11.60 4.54
CA LEU A 120 14.04 -10.60 4.84
C LEU A 120 12.76 -11.23 5.36
N ASP A 121 12.38 -12.42 4.87
CA ASP A 121 11.26 -13.18 5.43
C ASP A 121 11.52 -13.53 6.89
N ALA A 122 12.77 -13.96 7.22
CA ALA A 122 13.18 -14.23 8.59
C ALA A 122 13.07 -12.99 9.48
N LEU A 123 13.56 -11.83 9.02
CA LEU A 123 13.53 -10.59 9.79
C LEU A 123 12.09 -10.11 10.03
N ALA A 124 11.23 -10.16 9.00
CA ALA A 124 9.82 -9.85 9.14
C ALA A 124 9.12 -10.82 10.12
N GLY A 125 9.43 -12.11 10.03
CA GLY A 125 8.94 -13.15 10.94
C GLY A 125 9.39 -12.94 12.39
N VAL A 126 10.64 -12.57 12.64
CA VAL A 126 11.16 -12.25 13.99
C VAL A 126 10.44 -11.03 14.57
N TYR A 127 10.25 -9.97 13.78
CA TYR A 127 9.50 -8.80 14.22
C TYR A 127 8.06 -9.15 14.60
N PHE A 128 7.39 -9.92 13.74
CA PHE A 128 6.04 -10.39 14.00
C PHE A 128 5.96 -11.28 15.25
N ALA A 129 6.89 -12.24 15.39
CA ALA A 129 6.93 -13.14 16.54
C ALA A 129 7.10 -12.38 17.87
N TRP A 130 7.98 -11.37 17.90
CA TRP A 130 8.12 -10.50 19.07
C TRP A 130 6.82 -9.74 19.36
N MET A 131 6.23 -9.10 18.35
CA MET A 131 4.97 -8.37 18.50
C MET A 131 3.84 -9.28 18.99
N PHE A 132 3.71 -10.49 18.43
CA PHE A 132 2.71 -11.47 18.85
C PHE A 132 2.94 -11.92 20.28
N ALA A 133 4.18 -12.24 20.68
CA ALA A 133 4.52 -12.59 22.05
C ALA A 133 4.17 -11.46 23.03
N ARG A 134 4.42 -10.20 22.65
CA ARG A 134 4.08 -9.03 23.47
C ARG A 134 2.58 -8.73 23.53
N SER A 135 1.79 -9.23 22.56
CA SER A 135 0.34 -9.11 22.59
C SER A 135 -0.31 -10.01 23.66
N LEU A 136 0.29 -11.17 23.94
CA LEU A 136 -0.24 -12.12 24.93
C LEU A 136 -0.23 -11.57 26.37
N GLY A 137 0.71 -10.66 26.67
CA GLY A 137 0.82 -9.99 27.98
C GLY A 137 0.29 -8.55 27.98
N SER A 138 -0.49 -8.16 27.00
CA SER A 138 -1.00 -6.80 26.87
C SER A 138 -2.18 -6.53 27.82
N LEU A 139 -2.29 -5.28 28.27
CA LEU A 139 -3.41 -4.78 29.07
C LEU A 139 -4.78 -4.87 28.35
N GLN A 140 -4.79 -5.07 27.03
CA GLN A 140 -6.01 -5.21 26.23
C GLN A 140 -6.59 -6.64 26.20
N GLY A 141 -5.97 -7.60 26.91
CA GLY A 141 -6.46 -8.97 26.96
C GLY A 141 -6.51 -9.62 25.56
N LEU A 142 -7.60 -10.33 25.24
CA LEU A 142 -7.75 -11.07 23.98
C LEU A 142 -7.81 -10.19 22.71
N LEU A 143 -8.09 -8.90 22.84
CA LEU A 143 -8.10 -7.98 21.69
C LEU A 143 -6.68 -7.78 21.11
N ALA A 144 -5.66 -7.78 21.95
CA ALA A 144 -4.29 -7.57 21.52
C ALA A 144 -3.75 -8.71 20.61
N PRO A 145 -3.83 -10.00 20.96
CA PRO A 145 -3.45 -11.07 20.07
C PRO A 145 -4.31 -11.12 18.79
N ALA A 146 -5.59 -10.76 18.86
CA ALA A 146 -6.44 -10.63 17.68
C ALA A 146 -5.91 -9.58 16.69
N SER A 147 -5.50 -8.42 17.21
CA SER A 147 -4.85 -7.37 16.40
C SER A 147 -3.47 -7.77 15.90
N ALA A 148 -2.70 -8.52 16.68
CA ALA A 148 -1.43 -9.06 16.23
C ALA A 148 -1.62 -10.04 15.06
N VAL A 149 -2.68 -10.86 15.06
CA VAL A 149 -3.05 -11.70 13.90
C VAL A 149 -3.38 -10.82 12.69
N GLN A 150 -4.12 -9.72 12.88
CA GLN A 150 -4.39 -8.76 11.80
C GLN A 150 -3.09 -8.20 11.19
N TYR A 151 -2.11 -7.85 12.02
CA TYR A 151 -0.78 -7.43 11.54
C TYR A 151 -0.07 -8.59 10.82
N GLY A 152 -0.21 -9.82 11.32
CA GLY A 152 0.34 -11.02 10.68
C GLY A 152 -0.14 -11.22 9.25
N LEU A 153 -1.39 -10.83 8.93
CA LEU A 153 -1.88 -10.85 7.54
C LEU A 153 -1.11 -9.87 6.63
N ALA A 154 -0.68 -8.73 7.16
CA ALA A 154 0.17 -7.80 6.40
C ALA A 154 1.57 -8.39 6.15
N VAL A 155 2.18 -9.03 7.14
CA VAL A 155 3.47 -9.75 6.97
C VAL A 155 3.32 -10.94 6.01
N LEU A 156 2.18 -11.64 6.06
CA LEU A 156 1.86 -12.70 5.10
C LEU A 156 1.73 -12.14 3.68
N ALA A 157 1.15 -10.95 3.49
CA ALA A 157 1.08 -10.30 2.18
C ALA A 157 2.47 -10.02 1.59
N PHE A 158 3.43 -9.58 2.43
CA PHE A 158 4.83 -9.46 2.02
C PHE A 158 5.40 -10.78 1.53
N TYR A 159 5.26 -11.85 2.32
CA TYR A 159 5.79 -13.16 1.99
C TYR A 159 5.16 -13.72 0.70
N VAL A 160 3.82 -13.67 0.59
CA VAL A 160 3.09 -14.18 -0.58
C VAL A 160 3.46 -13.39 -1.83
N ALA A 161 3.44 -12.04 -1.78
CA ALA A 161 3.82 -11.22 -2.93
C ALA A 161 5.26 -11.48 -3.38
N SER A 162 6.19 -11.64 -2.41
CA SER A 162 7.61 -11.91 -2.69
C SER A 162 7.84 -13.18 -3.50
N HIS A 163 7.00 -14.19 -3.30
CA HIS A 163 7.25 -15.53 -3.82
C HIS A 163 6.24 -16.02 -4.84
N VAL A 164 5.05 -15.42 -4.91
CA VAL A 164 4.01 -15.76 -5.90
C VAL A 164 4.24 -15.04 -7.22
N LEU A 165 4.80 -13.83 -7.21
CA LEU A 165 5.19 -13.10 -8.42
C LEU A 165 6.50 -13.68 -8.97
N GLU A 166 6.41 -14.77 -9.74
CA GLU A 166 7.58 -15.48 -10.24
C GLU A 166 8.06 -14.99 -11.60
N SER A 167 7.20 -14.30 -12.35
CA SER A 167 7.46 -13.86 -13.73
C SER A 167 7.15 -12.38 -13.95
N GLN A 168 7.75 -11.81 -15.00
CA GLN A 168 7.41 -10.46 -15.48
C GLN A 168 5.94 -10.34 -15.90
N ALA A 169 5.30 -11.45 -16.30
CA ALA A 169 3.89 -11.48 -16.65
C ALA A 169 3.01 -11.29 -15.39
N ASP A 170 3.36 -11.94 -14.29
CA ASP A 170 2.64 -11.81 -13.01
C ASP A 170 2.80 -10.41 -12.44
N LEU A 171 4.02 -9.84 -12.51
CA LEU A 171 4.27 -8.46 -12.09
C LEU A 171 3.45 -7.47 -12.94
N ARG A 172 3.43 -7.63 -14.27
CA ARG A 172 2.60 -6.78 -15.14
C ARG A 172 1.11 -6.91 -14.82
N LEU A 173 0.65 -8.10 -14.47
CA LEU A 173 -0.74 -8.32 -14.07
C LEU A 173 -1.06 -7.59 -12.76
N ALA A 174 -0.21 -7.71 -11.75
CA ALA A 174 -0.34 -6.99 -10.48
C ALA A 174 -0.37 -5.47 -10.71
N LEU A 175 0.54 -4.92 -11.52
CA LEU A 175 0.57 -3.49 -11.84
C LEU A 175 -0.68 -3.02 -12.61
N ARG A 176 -1.21 -3.83 -13.54
CA ARG A 176 -2.48 -3.53 -14.22
C ARG A 176 -3.64 -3.49 -13.23
N ALA A 177 -3.68 -4.39 -12.25
CA ALA A 177 -4.69 -4.37 -11.20
C ALA A 177 -4.60 -3.11 -10.34
N VAL A 178 -3.39 -2.66 -9.99
CA VAL A 178 -3.17 -1.37 -9.30
C VAL A 178 -3.69 -0.20 -10.16
N VAL A 179 -3.39 -0.17 -11.46
CA VAL A 179 -3.89 0.88 -12.38
C VAL A 179 -5.42 0.93 -12.41
N LEU A 180 -6.07 -0.25 -12.47
CA LEU A 180 -7.53 -0.34 -12.41
C LEU A 180 -8.07 0.10 -11.05
N GLY A 181 -7.40 -0.25 -9.95
CA GLY A 181 -7.75 0.21 -8.60
C GLY A 181 -7.68 1.72 -8.48
N VAL A 182 -6.60 2.34 -8.95
CA VAL A 182 -6.45 3.81 -8.98
C VAL A 182 -7.53 4.49 -9.84
N ALA A 183 -7.88 3.90 -10.98
CA ALA A 183 -8.94 4.43 -11.83
C ALA A 183 -10.32 4.36 -11.13
N ALA A 184 -10.63 3.24 -10.47
CA ALA A 184 -11.85 3.08 -9.68
C ALA A 184 -11.89 4.08 -8.51
N GLU A 185 -10.77 4.27 -7.82
CA GLU A 185 -10.67 5.21 -6.71
C GLU A 185 -10.81 6.66 -7.18
N LEU A 186 -10.25 7.02 -8.35
CA LEU A 186 -10.43 8.34 -8.95
C LEU A 186 -11.91 8.64 -9.23
N LEU A 187 -12.65 7.67 -9.78
CA LEU A 187 -14.09 7.81 -10.01
C LEU A 187 -14.85 7.99 -8.70
N TRP A 188 -14.46 7.25 -7.66
CA TRP A 188 -15.08 7.35 -6.33
C TRP A 188 -14.78 8.70 -5.67
N VAL A 189 -13.54 9.17 -5.75
CA VAL A 189 -13.15 10.52 -5.29
C VAL A 189 -13.89 11.60 -6.05
N ALA A 190 -14.06 11.46 -7.37
CA ALA A 190 -14.83 12.41 -8.17
C ALA A 190 -16.32 12.48 -7.71
N ALA A 191 -16.92 11.33 -7.39
CA ALA A 191 -18.28 11.29 -6.84
C ALA A 191 -18.34 11.94 -5.45
N GLN A 192 -17.37 11.68 -4.56
CA GLN A 192 -17.28 12.34 -3.25
C GLN A 192 -17.13 13.86 -3.39
N MET A 193 -16.29 14.33 -4.33
CA MET A 193 -16.12 15.77 -4.61
C MET A 193 -17.39 16.41 -5.17
N ALA A 194 -18.13 15.72 -6.04
CA ALA A 194 -19.36 16.24 -6.63
C ALA A 194 -20.51 16.33 -5.60
N THR A 195 -20.56 15.42 -4.63
CA THR A 195 -21.61 15.35 -3.62
C THR A 195 -21.24 16.03 -2.29
N HIS A 196 -19.95 16.36 -2.08
CA HIS A 196 -19.37 16.83 -0.80
C HIS A 196 -19.74 15.91 0.38
N THR A 197 -19.83 14.61 0.13
CA THR A 197 -20.19 13.61 1.15
C THR A 197 -19.16 12.47 1.20
N ALA A 198 -18.99 11.90 2.40
CA ALA A 198 -18.25 10.67 2.58
C ALA A 198 -19.07 9.48 2.06
N LEU A 199 -19.06 9.28 0.74
CA LEU A 199 -19.68 8.10 0.18
C LEU A 199 -18.98 6.87 0.72
N ALA A 200 -19.68 6.05 1.49
CA ALA A 200 -19.15 4.79 2.01
C ALA A 200 -19.55 3.63 1.11
N LEU A 201 -18.61 2.69 0.90
CA LEU A 201 -18.95 1.41 0.31
C LEU A 201 -19.80 0.60 1.31
N PRO A 202 -20.76 -0.22 0.86
CA PRO A 202 -21.48 -1.13 1.75
C PRO A 202 -20.52 -2.01 2.54
N GLY A 203 -20.61 -2.00 3.87
CA GLY A 203 -19.70 -2.72 4.76
C GLY A 203 -18.35 -2.04 5.03
N ALA A 204 -18.11 -0.83 4.50
CA ALA A 204 -16.97 -0.03 4.90
C ALA A 204 -17.18 0.59 6.28
N LYS A 205 -16.08 0.75 7.03
CA LYS A 205 -16.09 1.53 8.26
C LYS A 205 -16.25 3.00 7.90
N VAL A 206 -17.29 3.66 8.37
CA VAL A 206 -17.48 5.10 8.25
C VAL A 206 -17.17 5.71 9.60
N ILE A 207 -16.00 6.32 9.76
CA ILE A 207 -15.62 7.02 11.00
C ILE A 207 -15.49 8.53 10.74
N ALA A 208 -15.40 8.97 9.49
CA ALA A 208 -15.25 10.38 9.19
C ALA A 208 -16.48 11.17 9.63
N THR A 209 -16.33 11.93 10.70
CA THR A 209 -17.29 12.97 11.09
C THR A 209 -17.13 14.19 10.21
N GLY A 210 -18.16 15.06 10.15
CA GLY A 210 -18.13 16.28 9.32
C GLY A 210 -16.88 17.13 9.53
N GLU A 211 -16.33 17.19 10.75
CA GLU A 211 -15.13 17.99 11.07
C GLU A 211 -13.85 17.47 10.42
N THR A 212 -13.71 16.18 10.19
CA THR A 212 -12.50 15.61 9.53
C THR A 212 -12.53 15.72 8.00
N LEU A 213 -13.73 15.89 7.43
CA LEU A 213 -13.93 15.99 5.99
C LEU A 213 -13.86 17.43 5.47
N PHE A 214 -13.91 18.42 6.36
CA PHE A 214 -13.82 19.82 5.97
C PHE A 214 -12.61 20.49 6.60
N PHE A 215 -11.97 21.35 5.84
CA PHE A 215 -10.87 22.20 6.29
C PHE A 215 -11.36 23.65 6.36
N GLY A 216 -11.07 24.35 7.49
CA GLY A 216 -11.42 25.76 7.66
C GLY A 216 -12.83 26.00 8.21
N GLY A 217 -13.54 24.94 8.66
CA GLY A 217 -14.91 25.01 9.15
C GLY A 217 -15.94 24.51 8.13
N ALA A 218 -17.21 24.45 8.56
CA ALA A 218 -18.27 23.94 7.70
C ALA A 218 -18.44 24.82 6.44
N GLY A 219 -18.12 24.27 5.28
CA GLY A 219 -18.35 24.88 3.97
C GLY A 219 -17.13 25.37 3.20
N GLU A 220 -15.90 25.29 3.74
CA GLU A 220 -14.76 25.88 3.05
C GLU A 220 -14.02 24.93 2.08
N ALA A 221 -13.63 23.74 2.50
CA ALA A 221 -12.99 22.79 1.59
C ALA A 221 -13.30 21.33 1.98
N PHE A 222 -13.98 20.61 1.12
CA PHE A 222 -14.22 19.17 1.30
C PHE A 222 -12.95 18.38 0.99
N ARG A 223 -12.63 17.41 1.84
CA ARG A 223 -11.47 16.53 1.75
C ARG A 223 -11.93 15.10 1.42
N PRO A 224 -11.73 14.59 0.20
CA PRO A 224 -12.15 13.23 -0.14
C PRO A 224 -11.29 12.21 0.62
N GLN A 225 -11.89 11.07 0.93
CA GLN A 225 -11.24 9.95 1.61
C GLN A 225 -11.02 8.73 0.70
N GLY A 226 -11.54 8.74 -0.53
CA GLY A 226 -11.47 7.58 -1.42
C GLY A 226 -12.22 6.37 -0.84
N PHE A 227 -11.60 5.21 -0.90
CA PHE A 227 -12.12 3.97 -0.31
C PHE A 227 -11.81 3.80 1.18
N PHE A 228 -11.13 4.77 1.79
CA PHE A 228 -10.67 4.73 3.17
C PHE A 228 -11.60 5.46 4.12
N ILE A 229 -11.30 5.34 5.41
CA ILE A 229 -12.06 5.98 6.49
C ILE A 229 -11.64 7.43 6.76
N HIS A 230 -10.49 7.88 6.19
CA HIS A 230 -9.92 9.20 6.47
C HIS A 230 -9.14 9.74 5.26
N PRO A 231 -9.18 11.07 5.00
CA PRO A 231 -8.41 11.68 3.90
C PRO A 231 -6.90 11.42 3.95
N ASN A 232 -6.30 11.33 5.14
CA ASN A 232 -4.88 10.99 5.25
C ASN A 232 -4.56 9.56 4.79
N SER A 233 -5.50 8.62 4.90
CA SER A 233 -5.30 7.26 4.40
C SER A 233 -5.32 7.20 2.87
N LEU A 234 -6.16 8.01 2.22
CA LEU A 234 -6.09 8.22 0.77
C LEU A 234 -4.75 8.85 0.38
N ALA A 235 -4.29 9.88 1.13
CA ALA A 235 -3.00 10.50 0.89
C ALA A 235 -1.85 9.48 0.99
N ASP A 236 -1.89 8.62 1.99
CA ASP A 236 -0.91 7.56 2.19
C ASP A 236 -0.88 6.58 1.01
N HIS A 237 -2.05 6.09 0.56
CA HIS A 237 -2.14 5.23 -0.62
C HIS A 237 -1.55 5.90 -1.87
N MET A 238 -1.87 7.18 -2.11
CA MET A 238 -1.32 7.89 -3.27
C MET A 238 0.20 8.03 -3.19
N THR A 239 0.79 8.14 -1.99
CA THR A 239 2.25 8.16 -1.83
C THR A 239 2.92 6.82 -2.17
N LEU A 240 2.21 5.70 -2.13
CA LEU A 240 2.69 4.41 -2.62
C LEU A 240 2.64 4.30 -4.16
N VAL A 241 1.67 4.97 -4.79
CA VAL A 241 1.42 4.91 -6.25
C VAL A 241 2.29 5.88 -7.03
N ILE A 242 2.48 7.10 -6.51
CA ILE A 242 3.19 8.19 -7.21
C ILE A 242 4.63 7.82 -7.58
N PRO A 243 5.51 7.33 -6.69
CA PRO A 243 6.91 7.09 -7.04
C PRO A 243 7.12 6.04 -8.13
N PRO A 244 6.42 4.88 -8.18
CA PRO A 244 6.54 3.94 -9.29
C PRO A 244 6.07 4.53 -10.63
N ALA A 245 4.95 5.24 -10.65
CA ALA A 245 4.45 5.89 -11.85
C ALA A 245 5.43 6.98 -12.33
N PHE A 246 5.94 7.81 -11.41
CA PHE A 246 6.92 8.85 -11.71
C PHE A 246 8.23 8.27 -12.26
N ALA A 247 8.72 7.17 -11.67
CA ALA A 247 9.93 6.50 -12.14
C ALA A 247 9.82 6.03 -13.60
N LEU A 248 8.65 5.50 -14.01
CA LEU A 248 8.39 5.10 -15.39
C LEU A 248 8.28 6.32 -16.32
N VAL A 249 7.62 7.40 -15.88
CA VAL A 249 7.51 8.63 -16.68
C VAL A 249 8.89 9.23 -16.94
N LEU A 250 9.80 9.20 -15.97
CA LEU A 250 11.17 9.70 -16.10
C LEU A 250 12.02 8.94 -17.12
N LEU A 251 11.73 7.68 -17.39
CA LEU A 251 12.40 6.92 -18.47
C LEU A 251 12.13 7.50 -19.86
N GLY A 252 10.98 8.16 -20.03
CA GLY A 252 10.56 8.77 -21.28
C GLY A 252 10.07 7.78 -22.34
N ARG A 253 9.36 8.33 -23.33
CA ARG A 253 8.73 7.57 -24.45
C ARG A 253 9.71 6.84 -25.36
N ARG A 254 10.99 7.20 -25.34
CA ARG A 254 12.01 6.53 -26.17
C ARG A 254 12.42 5.16 -25.63
N ARG A 255 12.21 4.91 -24.33
CA ARG A 255 12.61 3.67 -23.65
C ARG A 255 11.43 2.78 -23.27
N LEU A 256 10.21 3.28 -23.36
CA LEU A 256 8.98 2.58 -23.03
C LEU A 256 8.03 2.56 -24.24
N ALA A 257 7.23 1.51 -24.34
CA ALA A 257 6.07 1.52 -25.23
C ALA A 257 5.17 2.72 -24.91
N ALA A 258 4.64 3.37 -25.93
CA ALA A 258 3.83 4.58 -25.77
C ALA A 258 2.63 4.35 -24.81
N SER A 259 1.96 3.19 -24.93
CA SER A 259 0.86 2.82 -24.04
C SER A 259 1.29 2.75 -22.56
N VAL A 260 2.44 2.16 -22.26
CA VAL A 260 2.95 2.05 -20.87
C VAL A 260 3.28 3.44 -20.33
N TRP A 261 3.95 4.28 -21.14
CA TRP A 261 4.30 5.64 -20.72
C TRP A 261 3.05 6.50 -20.44
N TRP A 262 2.06 6.47 -21.35
CA TRP A 262 0.82 7.23 -21.17
C TRP A 262 0.00 6.74 -19.99
N THR A 263 -0.05 5.42 -19.75
CA THR A 263 -0.70 4.85 -18.56
C THR A 263 0.00 5.34 -17.29
N ALA A 264 1.34 5.29 -17.24
CA ALA A 264 2.09 5.78 -16.09
C ALA A 264 1.88 7.29 -15.86
N ALA A 265 1.84 8.10 -16.94
CA ALA A 265 1.59 9.53 -16.86
C ALA A 265 0.16 9.83 -16.37
N ALA A 266 -0.84 9.09 -16.84
CA ALA A 266 -2.23 9.23 -16.39
C ALA A 266 -2.39 8.85 -14.92
N VAL A 267 -1.78 7.74 -14.48
CA VAL A 267 -1.77 7.30 -13.07
C VAL A 267 -1.07 8.34 -12.19
N LEU A 268 0.08 8.86 -12.64
CA LEU A 268 0.80 9.91 -11.91
C LEU A 268 -0.06 11.17 -11.73
N ALA A 269 -0.71 11.63 -12.80
CA ALA A 269 -1.57 12.80 -12.76
C ALA A 269 -2.79 12.57 -11.83
N ALA A 270 -3.47 11.42 -11.97
CA ALA A 270 -4.62 11.06 -11.13
C ALA A 270 -4.23 10.95 -9.65
N ALA A 271 -3.17 10.21 -9.33
CA ALA A 271 -2.70 10.04 -7.96
C ALA A 271 -2.23 11.36 -7.33
N THR A 272 -1.53 12.22 -8.10
CA THR A 272 -1.12 13.54 -7.63
C THR A 272 -2.34 14.44 -7.40
N GLY A 273 -3.31 14.44 -8.30
CA GLY A 273 -4.56 15.19 -8.13
C GLY A 273 -5.32 14.75 -6.88
N MET A 274 -5.53 13.44 -6.69
CA MET A 274 -6.17 12.91 -5.49
C MET A 274 -5.39 13.27 -4.22
N LEU A 275 -4.06 13.15 -4.23
CA LEU A 275 -3.21 13.54 -3.09
C LEU A 275 -3.39 15.03 -2.73
N LEU A 276 -3.42 15.92 -3.70
CA LEU A 276 -3.61 17.36 -3.46
C LEU A 276 -4.98 17.65 -2.85
N LEU A 277 -6.04 17.00 -3.34
CA LEU A 277 -7.41 17.16 -2.82
C LEU A 277 -7.55 16.70 -1.37
N THR A 278 -6.70 15.76 -0.88
CA THR A 278 -6.74 15.35 0.53
C THR A 278 -6.33 16.45 1.51
N LEU A 279 -5.65 17.50 1.08
CA LEU A 279 -5.07 18.57 1.91
C LEU A 279 -4.17 18.01 3.03
N SER A 280 -3.51 16.88 2.79
CA SER A 280 -2.60 16.22 3.75
C SER A 280 -1.16 16.72 3.59
N ARG A 281 -0.72 17.62 4.49
CA ARG A 281 0.66 18.15 4.50
C ARG A 281 1.71 17.04 4.60
N GLY A 282 1.45 16.04 5.46
CA GLY A 282 2.34 14.86 5.61
C GLY A 282 2.44 14.05 4.32
N GLY A 283 1.32 13.85 3.62
CA GLY A 283 1.30 13.17 2.32
C GLY A 283 2.07 13.93 1.24
N TRP A 284 1.95 15.26 1.18
CA TRP A 284 2.70 16.07 0.22
C TRP A 284 4.22 15.99 0.48
N ALA A 285 4.63 16.14 1.74
CA ALA A 285 6.05 16.02 2.13
C ALA A 285 6.61 14.62 1.81
N ALA A 286 5.84 13.56 2.10
CA ALA A 286 6.22 12.19 1.80
C ALA A 286 6.38 11.98 0.28
N ALA A 287 5.43 12.44 -0.54
CA ALA A 287 5.51 12.34 -2.00
C ALA A 287 6.73 13.06 -2.58
N VAL A 288 7.06 14.25 -2.05
CA VAL A 288 8.27 15.00 -2.45
C VAL A 288 9.52 14.19 -2.15
N LEU A 289 9.64 13.60 -0.96
CA LEU A 289 10.83 12.80 -0.58
C LEU A 289 10.94 11.51 -1.42
N GLY A 290 9.83 10.81 -1.64
CA GLY A 290 9.81 9.64 -2.53
C GLY A 290 10.18 9.99 -3.97
N GLY A 291 9.67 11.12 -4.46
CA GLY A 291 10.04 11.68 -5.78
C GLY A 291 11.52 12.05 -5.85
N ALA A 292 12.06 12.72 -4.83
CA ALA A 292 13.48 13.08 -4.73
C ALA A 292 14.37 11.82 -4.73
N TRP A 293 13.97 10.76 -4.01
CA TRP A 293 14.65 9.47 -4.04
C TRP A 293 14.69 8.90 -5.46
N VAL A 294 13.56 8.88 -6.16
CA VAL A 294 13.47 8.38 -7.54
C VAL A 294 14.38 9.19 -8.46
N VAL A 295 14.33 10.53 -8.41
CA VAL A 295 15.20 11.41 -9.20
C VAL A 295 16.67 11.14 -8.90
N TRP A 296 17.04 11.08 -7.62
CA TRP A 296 18.42 10.78 -7.21
C TRP A 296 18.91 9.43 -7.74
N ARG A 297 18.06 8.38 -7.69
CA ARG A 297 18.41 7.06 -8.25
C ARG A 297 18.63 7.11 -9.76
N HIS A 298 17.74 7.79 -10.50
CA HIS A 298 17.86 7.94 -11.96
C HIS A 298 19.12 8.74 -12.35
N LEU A 299 19.46 9.79 -11.60
CA LEU A 299 20.70 10.54 -11.79
C LEU A 299 21.93 9.66 -11.58
N ARG A 300 21.97 8.95 -10.46
CA ARG A 300 23.11 8.08 -10.11
C ARG A 300 23.28 6.91 -11.09
N HIS A 301 22.22 6.53 -11.77
CA HIS A 301 22.25 5.50 -12.82
C HIS A 301 22.51 6.04 -14.22
N GLY A 302 22.68 7.36 -14.38
CA GLY A 302 22.93 8.00 -15.67
C GLY A 302 21.71 8.08 -16.59
N LEU A 303 20.49 7.86 -16.09
CA LEU A 303 19.24 7.94 -16.85
C LEU A 303 18.73 9.38 -16.99
N LEU A 304 19.13 10.26 -16.06
CA LEU A 304 18.80 11.69 -16.06
C LEU A 304 20.08 12.52 -16.06
N THR A 305 19.98 13.74 -16.61
CA THR A 305 21.01 14.76 -16.55
C THR A 305 20.54 15.96 -15.71
N ARG A 306 21.46 16.82 -15.27
CA ARG A 306 21.13 18.07 -14.56
C ARG A 306 20.17 18.96 -15.36
N ARG A 307 20.27 18.96 -16.70
CA ARG A 307 19.35 19.70 -17.58
C ARG A 307 17.90 19.22 -17.44
N HIS A 308 17.68 17.91 -17.37
CA HIS A 308 16.34 17.35 -17.15
C HIS A 308 15.77 17.80 -15.80
N ILE A 309 16.60 17.89 -14.74
CA ILE A 309 16.13 18.40 -13.45
C ILE A 309 15.68 19.86 -13.57
N GLY A 310 16.47 20.72 -14.22
CA GLY A 310 16.08 22.11 -14.44
C GLY A 310 14.74 22.22 -15.20
N GLN A 311 14.56 21.41 -16.26
CA GLN A 311 13.29 21.36 -17.01
C GLN A 311 12.11 20.89 -16.14
N MET A 312 12.31 19.86 -15.30
CA MET A 312 11.28 19.39 -14.37
C MET A 312 10.96 20.42 -13.30
N ALA A 313 11.96 21.12 -12.77
CA ALA A 313 11.75 22.20 -11.80
C ALA A 313 10.89 23.32 -12.39
N VAL A 314 11.25 23.78 -13.60
CA VAL A 314 10.47 24.82 -14.31
C VAL A 314 9.04 24.34 -14.58
N ALA A 315 8.87 23.14 -15.16
CA ALA A 315 7.55 22.58 -15.43
C ALA A 315 6.71 22.38 -14.14
N GLY A 316 7.36 21.90 -13.06
CA GLY A 316 6.74 21.73 -11.76
C GLY A 316 6.31 23.05 -11.13
N THR A 317 7.09 24.12 -11.28
CA THR A 317 6.72 25.45 -10.80
C THR A 317 5.50 25.98 -11.54
N PHE A 318 5.47 25.88 -12.89
CA PHE A 318 4.30 26.28 -13.65
C PHE A 318 3.04 25.48 -13.29
N ALA A 319 3.20 24.15 -13.14
CA ALA A 319 2.10 23.28 -12.71
C ALA A 319 1.57 23.66 -11.32
N LEU A 320 2.49 23.92 -10.37
CA LEU A 320 2.13 24.35 -9.01
C LEU A 320 1.38 25.69 -9.02
N VAL A 321 1.88 26.69 -9.76
CA VAL A 321 1.21 28.00 -9.91
C VAL A 321 -0.20 27.81 -10.50
N ALA A 322 -0.32 27.03 -11.56
CA ALA A 322 -1.63 26.76 -12.19
C ALA A 322 -2.60 26.08 -11.22
N VAL A 323 -2.14 25.04 -10.48
CA VAL A 323 -2.98 24.33 -9.52
C VAL A 323 -3.40 25.23 -8.35
N VAL A 324 -2.48 26.02 -7.79
CA VAL A 324 -2.81 26.97 -6.70
C VAL A 324 -3.75 28.06 -7.17
N SER A 325 -3.63 28.52 -8.42
CA SER A 325 -4.55 29.51 -8.99
C SER A 325 -6.00 28.98 -9.14
N VAL A 326 -6.15 27.67 -9.40
CA VAL A 326 -7.46 27.02 -9.52
C VAL A 326 -8.00 26.56 -8.16
N TYR A 327 -7.11 26.18 -7.24
CA TYR A 327 -7.47 25.63 -5.93
C TYR A 327 -6.66 26.33 -4.81
N PRO A 328 -7.02 27.58 -4.45
CA PRO A 328 -6.28 28.40 -3.47
C PRO A 328 -6.26 27.81 -2.06
N GLN A 329 -7.15 26.84 -1.74
CA GLN A 329 -7.16 26.09 -0.48
C GLN A 329 -5.82 25.38 -0.19
N LEU A 330 -5.05 25.04 -1.24
CA LEU A 330 -3.71 24.48 -1.06
C LEU A 330 -2.77 25.48 -0.36
N LEU A 331 -2.80 26.75 -0.76
CA LEU A 331 -2.01 27.79 -0.12
C LEU A 331 -2.49 28.08 1.30
N LEU A 332 -3.81 28.18 1.48
CA LEU A 332 -4.40 28.35 2.81
C LEU A 332 -3.98 27.22 3.75
N ARG A 333 -3.98 25.97 3.27
CA ARG A 333 -3.56 24.82 4.07
C ARG A 333 -2.11 24.89 4.53
N LEU A 334 -1.24 25.55 3.78
CA LEU A 334 0.19 25.73 4.14
C LEU A 334 0.40 26.92 5.09
N THR A 335 -0.43 27.97 4.98
CA THR A 335 -0.22 29.24 5.67
C THR A 335 -1.16 29.44 6.86
N ALA A 336 -2.34 28.82 6.87
CA ALA A 336 -3.29 28.97 7.98
C ALA A 336 -2.75 28.31 9.26
N PRO A 337 -2.91 28.98 10.41
CA PRO A 337 -2.65 28.37 11.73
C PRO A 337 -3.48 27.11 11.90
N ASP A 338 -2.82 26.04 12.36
CA ASP A 338 -3.49 24.75 12.65
C ASP A 338 -3.27 24.42 14.13
N ASP A 339 -3.76 25.27 15.00
CA ASP A 339 -3.40 25.29 16.42
C ASP A 339 -3.85 24.02 17.12
N ARG A 340 -5.07 23.55 16.89
CA ARG A 340 -5.60 22.35 17.56
C ARG A 340 -4.94 21.05 17.11
N SER A 341 -4.67 20.87 15.80
CA SER A 341 -4.05 19.64 15.31
C SER A 341 -2.57 19.53 15.72
N THR A 342 -1.87 20.66 15.78
CA THR A 342 -0.46 20.69 16.21
C THR A 342 -0.38 20.49 17.73
N GLU A 343 -1.22 21.18 18.51
CA GLU A 343 -1.29 21.03 19.97
C GLU A 343 -1.60 19.60 20.39
N SER A 344 -2.64 18.99 19.83
CA SER A 344 -3.00 17.60 20.14
C SER A 344 -1.87 16.61 19.84
N ARG A 345 -1.14 16.80 18.75
CA ARG A 345 0.03 15.96 18.41
C ARG A 345 1.16 16.12 19.40
N LEU A 346 1.43 17.33 19.89
CA LEU A 346 2.46 17.57 20.91
C LEU A 346 2.08 16.89 22.23
N LEU A 347 0.85 17.05 22.69
CA LEU A 347 0.33 16.40 23.90
C LEU A 347 0.41 14.86 23.79
N LEU A 348 -0.04 14.29 22.66
CA LEU A 348 0.05 12.84 22.43
C LEU A 348 1.50 12.35 22.31
N THR A 349 2.42 13.19 21.83
CA THR A 349 3.85 12.87 21.79
C THR A 349 4.46 12.83 23.19
N ASP A 350 4.14 13.81 24.06
CA ASP A 350 4.57 13.80 25.45
C ASP A 350 3.99 12.61 26.22
N GLN A 351 2.73 12.27 25.94
CA GLN A 351 2.08 11.07 26.47
C GLN A 351 2.85 9.80 26.10
N ALA A 352 3.24 9.67 24.82
CA ALA A 352 4.01 8.52 24.37
C ALA A 352 5.39 8.44 25.05
N PHE A 353 6.09 9.57 25.20
CA PHE A 353 7.36 9.60 25.90
C PHE A 353 7.23 9.24 27.39
N THR A 354 6.13 9.62 28.04
CA THR A 354 5.85 9.24 29.42
C THR A 354 5.73 7.72 29.56
N ILE A 355 4.98 7.07 28.69
CA ILE A 355 4.84 5.61 28.65
C ILE A 355 6.20 4.94 28.33
N ILE A 356 6.95 5.46 27.32
CA ILE A 356 8.24 4.90 26.94
C ILE A 356 9.26 4.98 28.09
N LYS A 357 9.29 6.08 28.83
CA LYS A 357 10.18 6.24 29.99
C LYS A 357 9.86 5.23 31.11
N ALA A 358 8.58 4.89 31.31
CA ALA A 358 8.16 3.89 32.28
C ALA A 358 8.50 2.45 31.83
N HIS A 359 8.41 2.17 30.52
CA HIS A 359 8.58 0.83 29.96
C HIS A 359 9.54 0.79 28.74
N PRO A 360 10.83 1.20 28.86
CA PRO A 360 11.70 1.43 27.71
C PRO A 360 12.11 0.15 26.97
N TRP A 361 12.18 -0.99 27.64
CA TRP A 361 12.78 -2.21 27.07
C TRP A 361 11.79 -3.10 26.34
N VAL A 362 10.60 -3.30 26.88
CA VAL A 362 9.61 -4.26 26.39
C VAL A 362 8.25 -3.64 26.09
N GLY A 363 8.08 -2.35 26.42
CA GLY A 363 6.82 -1.64 26.27
C GLY A 363 5.68 -2.19 27.15
N VAL A 364 4.49 -1.65 26.95
CA VAL A 364 3.27 -2.03 27.72
C VAL A 364 2.52 -3.21 27.10
N GLY A 365 3.06 -3.82 26.04
CA GLY A 365 2.41 -4.87 25.26
C GLY A 365 1.68 -4.31 24.04
N TYR A 366 1.71 -5.07 22.93
CA TYR A 366 1.04 -4.68 21.69
C TYR A 366 -0.45 -4.44 21.94
N GLY A 367 -0.97 -3.33 21.44
CA GLY A 367 -2.36 -2.93 21.66
C GLY A 367 -2.62 -2.30 23.03
N GLY A 368 -1.63 -2.19 23.89
CA GLY A 368 -1.79 -1.70 25.27
C GLY A 368 -1.72 -0.19 25.45
N TYR A 369 -1.37 0.57 24.39
CA TYR A 369 -1.11 2.01 24.49
C TYR A 369 -2.25 2.79 25.15
N ASN A 370 -3.49 2.64 24.67
CA ASN A 370 -4.62 3.42 25.18
C ASN A 370 -4.87 3.16 26.67
N ARG A 371 -4.77 1.92 27.15
CA ARG A 371 -4.89 1.63 28.59
C ARG A 371 -3.75 2.22 29.40
N ALA A 372 -2.53 2.08 28.92
CA ALA A 372 -1.37 2.68 29.57
C ALA A 372 -1.45 4.21 29.61
N ALA A 373 -2.10 4.85 28.64
CA ALA A 373 -2.29 6.29 28.62
C ALA A 373 -3.10 6.80 29.83
N TYR A 374 -4.03 6.02 30.33
CA TYR A 374 -4.78 6.37 31.55
C TYR A 374 -3.98 6.13 32.87
N GLU A 375 -3.00 5.21 32.83
CA GLU A 375 -2.16 4.94 34.01
C GLU A 375 -0.97 5.89 34.10
N TYR A 376 -0.44 6.33 32.97
CA TYR A 376 0.77 7.15 32.83
C TYR A 376 0.45 8.49 32.19
N ILE A 377 -0.40 9.31 32.83
CA ILE A 377 -0.80 10.62 32.30
C ILE A 377 0.41 11.56 32.25
N ALA A 378 0.68 12.13 31.08
CA ALA A 378 1.80 13.06 30.88
C ALA A 378 1.57 14.38 31.60
N PRO A 379 2.63 15.01 32.18
CA PRO A 379 2.50 16.29 32.90
C PRO A 379 1.92 17.41 32.04
N ALA A 380 2.12 17.40 30.72
CA ALA A 380 1.57 18.40 29.80
C ALA A 380 0.03 18.46 29.82
N PHE A 381 -0.65 17.38 30.25
CA PHE A 381 -2.11 17.33 30.36
C PHE A 381 -2.65 18.12 31.55
N ALA A 382 -1.82 18.52 32.52
CA ALA A 382 -2.26 19.30 33.68
C ALA A 382 -2.86 20.68 33.32
N ASN A 383 -2.53 21.20 32.12
CA ASN A 383 -2.97 22.51 31.65
C ASN A 383 -4.13 22.44 30.64
N VAL A 384 -4.73 21.28 30.42
CA VAL A 384 -5.87 21.10 29.46
C VAL A 384 -7.15 20.77 30.27
N SER A 385 -8.30 21.12 29.68
CA SER A 385 -9.58 20.78 30.28
C SER A 385 -9.75 19.24 30.39
N GLN A 386 -10.44 18.78 31.41
CA GLN A 386 -10.66 17.36 31.63
C GLN A 386 -11.33 16.68 30.42
N GLU A 387 -12.32 17.36 29.81
CA GLU A 387 -13.01 16.83 28.64
C GLU A 387 -12.05 16.65 27.44
N TYR A 388 -11.14 17.61 27.18
CA TYR A 388 -10.16 17.53 26.11
C TYR A 388 -9.10 16.48 26.42
N GLN A 389 -8.67 16.36 27.68
CA GLN A 389 -7.77 15.30 28.13
C GLN A 389 -8.37 13.91 27.89
N GLU A 390 -9.62 13.66 28.30
CA GLU A 390 -10.32 12.39 28.10
C GLU A 390 -10.43 12.05 26.61
N ALA A 391 -10.76 13.04 25.76
CA ALA A 391 -10.79 12.85 24.32
C ALA A 391 -9.43 12.45 23.73
N LEU A 392 -8.33 13.06 24.20
CA LEU A 392 -6.98 12.75 23.72
C LEU A 392 -6.48 11.39 24.24
N LEU A 393 -6.79 10.99 25.47
CA LEU A 393 -6.37 9.70 26.03
C LEU A 393 -7.01 8.51 25.29
N GLN A 394 -8.11 8.73 24.56
CA GLN A 394 -8.71 7.72 23.70
C GLN A 394 -7.98 7.57 22.35
N LEU A 395 -7.10 8.51 21.99
CA LEU A 395 -6.32 8.47 20.77
C LEU A 395 -4.95 7.82 21.03
N VAL A 396 -4.34 7.28 19.99
CA VAL A 396 -2.94 6.88 20.02
C VAL A 396 -2.07 7.99 19.42
N VAL A 397 -0.78 8.00 19.78
CA VAL A 397 0.17 8.95 19.24
C VAL A 397 0.22 8.91 17.73
N HIS A 398 0.17 10.08 17.07
CA HIS A 398 0.31 10.21 15.61
C HIS A 398 1.76 10.09 15.16
N ASN A 399 2.43 9.04 15.57
CA ASN A 399 3.79 8.66 15.20
C ASN A 399 3.96 7.17 15.46
N HIS A 400 4.01 6.38 14.40
CA HIS A 400 4.07 4.93 14.51
C HIS A 400 5.33 4.42 15.20
N TYR A 401 6.47 5.12 15.06
CA TYR A 401 7.70 4.73 15.76
C TYR A 401 7.57 4.88 17.28
N LEU A 402 6.98 5.99 17.74
CA LEU A 402 6.70 6.19 19.15
C LEU A 402 5.67 5.20 19.67
N LEU A 403 4.64 4.86 18.87
CA LEU A 403 3.67 3.84 19.21
C LEU A 403 4.35 2.48 19.41
N VAL A 404 5.20 2.07 18.47
CA VAL A 404 5.98 0.82 18.58
C VAL A 404 6.91 0.85 19.79
N ALA A 405 7.57 1.99 20.07
CA ALA A 405 8.42 2.11 21.23
C ALA A 405 7.65 2.00 22.55
N ALA A 406 6.45 2.61 22.64
CA ALA A 406 5.60 2.52 23.81
C ALA A 406 5.05 1.11 24.04
N GLU A 407 4.66 0.41 22.98
CA GLU A 407 4.02 -0.90 23.09
C GLU A 407 4.99 -2.09 23.12
N LEU A 408 6.07 -2.03 22.34
CA LEU A 408 7.01 -3.15 22.14
C LEU A 408 8.41 -2.88 22.70
N GLY A 409 8.66 -1.63 23.14
CA GLY A 409 9.95 -1.15 23.64
C GLY A 409 10.84 -0.51 22.56
N VAL A 410 11.78 0.31 23.01
CA VAL A 410 12.74 1.02 22.14
C VAL A 410 13.56 0.04 21.29
N PRO A 411 14.04 -1.12 21.77
CA PRO A 411 14.75 -2.08 20.92
C PRO A 411 13.92 -2.57 19.73
N ALA A 412 12.63 -2.83 19.94
CA ALA A 412 11.73 -3.26 18.86
C ALA A 412 11.47 -2.13 17.84
N MET A 413 11.36 -0.88 18.30
CA MET A 413 11.24 0.29 17.43
C MET A 413 12.49 0.47 16.55
N LEU A 414 13.69 0.34 17.14
CA LEU A 414 14.96 0.41 16.39
C LEU A 414 15.08 -0.74 15.37
N PHE A 415 14.67 -1.95 15.75
CA PHE A 415 14.63 -3.09 14.85
C PHE A 415 13.63 -2.86 13.69
N PHE A 416 12.44 -2.32 13.98
CA PHE A 416 11.45 -2.00 12.96
C PHE A 416 11.98 -0.93 11.97
N ALA A 417 12.55 0.16 12.47
CA ALA A 417 13.16 1.20 11.64
C ALA A 417 14.30 0.64 10.76
N TRP A 418 15.16 -0.21 11.33
CA TRP A 418 16.21 -0.91 10.58
C TRP A 418 15.63 -1.86 9.54
N LEU A 419 14.57 -2.61 9.86
CA LEU A 419 13.89 -3.49 8.91
C LEU A 419 13.31 -2.70 7.74
N LEU A 420 12.64 -1.56 7.99
CA LEU A 420 12.17 -0.67 6.94
C LEU A 420 13.31 -0.19 6.04
N LEU A 421 14.44 0.21 6.63
CA LEU A 421 15.63 0.58 5.87
C LEU A 421 16.14 -0.58 5.00
N ARG A 422 16.14 -1.80 5.52
CA ARG A 422 16.51 -3.00 4.75
C ARG A 422 15.55 -3.23 3.58
N LEU A 423 14.25 -3.01 3.79
CA LEU A 423 13.24 -3.11 2.74
C LEU A 423 13.43 -2.06 1.64
N VAL A 424 13.70 -0.80 2.00
CA VAL A 424 14.02 0.28 1.04
C VAL A 424 15.28 -0.04 0.22
N LEU A 425 16.30 -0.62 0.87
CA LEU A 425 17.62 -0.86 0.26
C LEU A 425 17.76 -2.21 -0.44
N GLN A 426 16.70 -3.02 -0.54
CA GLN A 426 16.70 -4.33 -1.23
C GLN A 426 17.34 -4.31 -2.62
N PRO A 427 17.12 -3.29 -3.48
CA PRO A 427 17.66 -3.30 -4.84
C PRO A 427 19.18 -3.18 -4.96
N ARG A 428 19.92 -3.10 -3.85
CA ARG A 428 21.38 -3.00 -3.90
C ARG A 428 22.05 -4.31 -4.37
N PRO A 429 23.13 -4.24 -5.14
CA PRO A 429 23.75 -3.04 -5.70
C PRO A 429 22.99 -2.49 -6.91
N TRP A 430 22.73 -1.18 -6.90
CA TRP A 430 21.93 -0.51 -7.94
C TRP A 430 22.60 -0.56 -9.31
N ALA A 431 23.93 -0.55 -9.37
CA ALA A 431 24.68 -0.61 -10.63
C ALA A 431 24.47 -1.92 -11.40
N ALA A 432 24.03 -2.98 -10.72
CA ALA A 432 23.75 -4.27 -11.34
C ALA A 432 22.41 -4.33 -12.11
N TRP A 433 21.58 -3.28 -12.07
CA TRP A 433 20.34 -3.22 -12.84
C TRP A 433 20.61 -2.75 -14.27
N ARG A 434 20.70 -3.68 -15.21
CA ARG A 434 21.01 -3.37 -16.62
C ARG A 434 19.79 -2.95 -17.42
N ASP A 435 18.62 -3.56 -17.17
CA ASP A 435 17.35 -3.17 -17.79
C ASP A 435 16.82 -1.87 -17.19
N PRO A 436 16.70 -0.78 -17.97
CA PRO A 436 16.21 0.50 -17.47
C PRO A 436 14.79 0.45 -16.91
N THR A 437 13.93 -0.42 -17.46
CA THR A 437 12.53 -0.54 -17.00
C THR A 437 12.46 -1.22 -15.63
N ALA A 438 13.18 -2.34 -15.47
CA ALA A 438 13.29 -3.03 -14.19
C ALA A 438 13.96 -2.14 -13.13
N PHE A 439 15.00 -1.37 -13.51
CA PHE A 439 15.62 -0.37 -12.64
C PHE A 439 14.61 0.68 -12.19
N ALA A 440 13.85 1.28 -13.11
CA ALA A 440 12.88 2.31 -12.79
C ALA A 440 11.79 1.77 -11.85
N MET A 441 11.29 0.55 -12.08
CA MET A 441 10.33 -0.09 -11.18
C MET A 441 10.93 -0.31 -9.79
N ALA A 442 12.18 -0.81 -9.70
CA ALA A 442 12.85 -0.99 -8.42
C ALA A 442 13.08 0.35 -7.69
N ALA A 443 13.48 1.40 -8.42
CA ALA A 443 13.66 2.75 -7.88
C ALA A 443 12.33 3.35 -7.41
N GLY A 444 11.26 3.15 -8.19
CA GLY A 444 9.90 3.60 -7.87
C GLY A 444 9.32 2.92 -6.63
N LEU A 445 9.34 1.58 -6.59
CA LEU A 445 8.85 0.81 -5.43
C LEU A 445 9.69 1.09 -4.17
N SER A 446 11.01 1.23 -4.31
CA SER A 446 11.88 1.67 -3.21
C SER A 446 11.53 3.11 -2.76
N GLY A 447 11.23 4.01 -3.71
CA GLY A 447 10.75 5.37 -3.43
C GLY A 447 9.42 5.39 -2.71
N ALA A 448 8.49 4.50 -3.07
CA ALA A 448 7.24 4.31 -2.36
C ALA A 448 7.45 3.88 -0.89
N LEU A 449 8.42 3.00 -0.62
CA LEU A 449 8.78 2.66 0.76
C LEU A 449 9.46 3.83 1.49
N VAL A 450 10.23 4.69 0.80
CA VAL A 450 10.79 5.92 1.39
C VAL A 450 9.68 6.87 1.83
N THR A 451 8.61 7.03 1.04
CA THR A 451 7.46 7.85 1.48
C THR A 451 6.87 7.33 2.78
N GLN A 452 6.81 6.00 2.95
CA GLN A 452 6.24 5.38 4.14
C GLN A 452 7.10 5.59 5.39
N VAL A 453 8.43 5.56 5.26
CA VAL A 453 9.34 5.89 6.38
C VAL A 453 9.01 7.26 6.98
N LEU A 454 8.69 8.24 6.12
CA LEU A 454 8.30 9.57 6.60
C LEU A 454 6.84 9.61 7.09
N PHE A 455 5.93 8.99 6.35
CA PHE A 455 4.50 9.04 6.71
C PHE A 455 4.25 8.39 8.08
N LEU A 456 4.93 7.28 8.39
CA LEU A 456 4.92 6.62 9.68
C LEU A 456 5.40 7.52 10.85
N ALA A 457 6.23 8.54 10.57
CA ALA A 457 6.63 9.53 11.58
C ALA A 457 5.56 10.61 11.84
N SER A 458 4.57 10.76 10.95
CA SER A 458 3.55 11.81 11.01
C SER A 458 2.14 11.29 11.28
N ASP A 459 1.95 9.97 11.27
CA ASP A 459 0.65 9.31 11.51
C ASP A 459 0.86 7.93 12.15
N ASN A 460 -0.20 7.34 12.66
CA ASN A 460 -0.18 5.97 13.19
C ASN A 460 -0.88 5.00 12.22
N PHE A 461 -0.43 3.74 12.20
CA PHE A 461 -0.95 2.67 11.35
C PHE A 461 -1.30 1.46 12.20
N TYR A 462 -2.31 1.60 13.03
CA TYR A 462 -2.68 0.57 13.98
C TYR A 462 -3.45 -0.56 13.30
N ALA A 463 -2.77 -1.69 12.97
CA ALA A 463 -3.35 -2.88 12.34
C ALA A 463 -4.27 -2.57 11.13
N ASP A 464 -3.94 -1.51 10.39
CA ASP A 464 -4.74 -0.89 9.36
C ASP A 464 -4.40 -1.47 7.98
N ILE A 465 -5.33 -1.31 7.04
CA ILE A 465 -5.15 -1.61 5.61
C ILE A 465 -3.91 -0.93 5.01
N ARG A 466 -3.49 0.23 5.55
CA ARG A 466 -2.26 0.93 5.17
C ARG A 466 -1.01 0.08 5.40
N LEU A 467 -0.88 -0.56 6.57
CA LEU A 467 0.22 -1.51 6.82
C LEU A 467 0.21 -2.68 5.82
N PHE A 468 -0.97 -3.19 5.51
CA PHE A 468 -1.12 -4.24 4.50
C PHE A 468 -0.53 -3.80 3.14
N MET A 469 -0.85 -2.59 2.69
CA MET A 469 -0.33 -2.04 1.42
C MET A 469 1.19 -1.80 1.45
N ILE A 470 1.74 -1.34 2.58
CA ILE A 470 3.19 -1.18 2.77
C ILE A 470 3.90 -2.53 2.60
N TRP A 471 3.44 -3.55 3.32
CA TRP A 471 4.03 -4.88 3.26
C TRP A 471 3.85 -5.54 1.88
N LEU A 472 2.69 -5.36 1.24
CA LEU A 472 2.45 -5.83 -0.13
C LEU A 472 3.41 -5.15 -1.13
N THR A 473 3.63 -3.84 -1.01
CA THR A 473 4.58 -3.08 -1.83
C THR A 473 6.02 -3.56 -1.60
N ALA A 474 6.42 -3.79 -0.35
CA ALA A 474 7.73 -4.34 -0.01
C ALA A 474 7.94 -5.75 -0.58
N GLY A 475 6.91 -6.60 -0.52
CA GLY A 475 6.92 -7.94 -1.13
C GLY A 475 7.04 -7.89 -2.66
N THR A 476 6.35 -6.94 -3.30
CA THR A 476 6.45 -6.70 -4.75
C THR A 476 7.87 -6.30 -5.15
N LEU A 477 8.50 -5.42 -4.38
CA LEU A 477 9.90 -5.04 -4.58
C LEU A 477 10.84 -6.24 -4.40
N GLN A 478 10.60 -7.06 -3.37
CA GLN A 478 11.39 -8.28 -3.15
C GLN A 478 11.24 -9.27 -4.30
N ALA A 479 10.02 -9.49 -4.80
CA ALA A 479 9.78 -10.33 -5.97
C ALA A 479 10.60 -9.88 -7.19
N LEU A 480 10.60 -8.58 -7.46
CA LEU A 480 11.40 -8.00 -8.56
C LEU A 480 12.90 -8.23 -8.34
N CYS A 481 13.41 -8.06 -7.12
CA CYS A 481 14.80 -8.36 -6.76
C CYS A 481 15.14 -9.86 -6.91
N LEU A 482 14.21 -10.75 -6.56
CA LEU A 482 14.39 -12.20 -6.70
C LEU A 482 14.38 -12.62 -8.18
N MET A 483 13.50 -12.06 -9.00
CA MET A 483 13.50 -12.29 -10.46
C MET A 483 14.84 -11.88 -11.08
N LYS A 484 15.39 -10.71 -10.71
CA LYS A 484 16.71 -10.25 -11.16
C LYS A 484 17.81 -11.26 -10.79
N ARG A 485 17.86 -11.70 -9.53
CA ARG A 485 18.88 -12.66 -9.06
C ARG A 485 18.78 -14.00 -9.79
N ARG A 486 17.56 -14.48 -10.08
CA ARG A 486 17.36 -15.72 -10.85
C ARG A 486 17.89 -15.54 -12.28
N ALA A 487 17.57 -14.45 -12.95
CA ALA A 487 18.06 -14.16 -14.29
C ALA A 487 19.60 -14.07 -14.35
N GLU A 488 20.24 -13.49 -13.32
CA GLU A 488 21.71 -13.43 -13.23
C GLU A 488 22.32 -14.83 -12.99
N ALA A 489 21.69 -15.66 -12.16
CA ALA A 489 22.14 -17.04 -11.92
C ALA A 489 22.01 -17.90 -13.18
N ASP A 490 20.90 -17.77 -13.91
CA ASP A 490 20.68 -18.49 -15.17
C ASP A 490 21.71 -18.09 -16.25
N GLN A 491 22.04 -16.78 -16.35
CA GLN A 491 23.09 -16.31 -17.25
C GLN A 491 24.49 -16.82 -16.86
N ALA A 492 24.79 -16.88 -15.58
CA ALA A 492 26.08 -17.40 -15.10
C ALA A 492 26.22 -18.92 -15.27
N ALA A 493 25.10 -19.64 -15.31
CA ALA A 493 25.05 -21.09 -15.50
C ALA A 493 25.13 -21.50 -17.00
N LEU A 494 24.93 -20.57 -17.93
CA LEU A 494 25.16 -20.84 -19.35
C LEU A 494 26.65 -21.14 -19.55
N PRO A 495 27.04 -22.28 -20.18
CA PRO A 495 28.43 -22.54 -20.50
C PRO A 495 28.94 -21.34 -21.31
N ILE A 496 30.09 -20.80 -20.88
CA ILE A 496 30.87 -19.91 -21.74
C ILE A 496 31.09 -20.74 -23.00
N ALA A 497 30.31 -20.46 -24.07
CA ALA A 497 30.55 -21.05 -25.38
C ALA A 497 31.99 -20.73 -25.63
N ALA A 498 32.81 -21.79 -25.60
CA ALA A 498 34.23 -21.69 -25.74
C ALA A 498 34.46 -20.88 -27.00
N ASP A 499 35.20 -19.82 -26.85
CA ASP A 499 35.89 -19.11 -27.90
C ASP A 499 36.98 -20.09 -28.42
N ALA A 500 36.52 -21.20 -28.97
CA ALA A 500 37.28 -22.31 -29.50
C ALA A 500 37.01 -22.39 -30.98
N ALA A 501 37.25 -21.28 -31.66
CA ALA A 501 37.57 -21.26 -33.04
C ALA A 501 38.71 -20.24 -33.23
N THR A 502 39.83 -20.48 -32.54
CA THR A 502 41.11 -20.16 -33.16
C THR A 502 41.19 -21.07 -34.39
N PRO A 503 41.14 -20.55 -35.64
CA PRO A 503 41.50 -21.37 -36.76
C PRO A 503 42.98 -21.72 -36.56
N GLU A 504 43.27 -23.01 -36.40
CA GLU A 504 44.66 -23.49 -36.55
C GLU A 504 45.22 -22.90 -37.85
N PRO A 505 46.41 -22.30 -37.82
CA PRO A 505 47.08 -21.94 -39.03
C PRO A 505 47.48 -23.26 -39.72
N TRP A 506 46.64 -23.69 -40.66
CA TRP A 506 46.93 -24.83 -41.53
C TRP A 506 48.28 -24.58 -42.20
N ARG A 507 49.16 -25.56 -41.99
CA ARG A 507 50.45 -25.68 -42.63
C ARG A 507 50.31 -25.56 -44.13
N ALA A 508 50.83 -24.49 -44.71
CA ALA A 508 51.32 -24.52 -46.07
C ALA A 508 52.56 -25.45 -46.08
N ALA A 509 52.39 -26.60 -46.67
CA ALA A 509 53.51 -27.46 -47.02
C ALA A 509 53.48 -27.70 -48.51
N ALA A 510 54.58 -27.27 -49.15
CA ALA A 510 55.22 -27.69 -50.35
C ALA A 510 54.36 -28.03 -51.56
#